data_6ce48e30296545804209b77c13eeb88e
#
_entry.id   6ce48e30296545804209b77c13eeb88e
#
_cell.length_a   1.000
_cell.length_b   1.000
_cell.length_c   1.000
_cell.angle_alpha   90.00
_cell.angle_beta   90.00
_cell.angle_gamma   90.00
#
_symmetry.space_group_name_H-M   'P 1'
#
loop_
_entity.id
_entity.type
_entity.pdbx_description
1 polymer ?
#
loop_
_entity_poly.entity_id
_entity_poly.type
_entity_poly.pdbx_seq_one_letter_code
_entity_poly.pdbx_strand_id
1 'polypeptide(L)'
;MADTLEDVRPLFELRGRNYIVTGGAQGIGFACTRAICEMGGNVAVFDIQEKPVPEFDGLAAKFGTRTLYVRTDVTKEDSIRAAFDRALAEFGSIHGCVPAAGIAIDKPFLEQTWDEFTRIQDINVRGTFFVVQMIAREMVKQKTGGSFVLLASQSAHIALPGYRMAAYNASKGGVLMLSKALAVELAPHGIRVNTISPGFVDSEMTRTVRELKSKREGEQMWLAPPNQRLSNQSDLTGAVVYLLSDAARHTTAADIQITGGLHAGTIDGLISYEAK
;
A
#
# COMPACT_ATOMS: atom_id res chain seq x y z
N MET A 1 1.56 -22.97 -35.66
CA MET A 1 1.93 -22.64 -34.27
C MET A 1 0.61 -22.56 -33.52
N ALA A 2 0.44 -23.31 -32.42
CA ALA A 2 -0.74 -23.14 -31.58
C ALA A 2 -0.74 -21.71 -31.05
N ASP A 3 -1.94 -21.12 -30.95
CA ASP A 3 -2.11 -19.81 -30.32
C ASP A 3 -1.66 -19.93 -28.86
N THR A 4 -0.58 -19.22 -28.51
CA THR A 4 -0.02 -19.19 -27.15
C THR A 4 -0.55 -18.01 -26.34
N LEU A 5 -1.48 -17.23 -26.90
CA LEU A 5 -2.11 -16.11 -26.20
C LEU A 5 -3.17 -16.63 -25.22
N GLU A 6 -3.11 -16.14 -24.01
CA GLU A 6 -4.07 -16.44 -22.95
C GLU A 6 -5.15 -15.35 -22.89
N ASP A 7 -6.37 -15.71 -22.49
CA ASP A 7 -7.40 -14.72 -22.18
C ASP A 7 -6.92 -13.87 -20.99
N VAL A 8 -6.93 -12.56 -21.16
CA VAL A 8 -6.38 -11.62 -20.18
C VAL A 8 -7.23 -11.50 -18.91
N ARG A 9 -8.55 -11.70 -18.99
CA ARG A 9 -9.45 -11.48 -17.86
C ARG A 9 -9.18 -12.39 -16.66
N PRO A 10 -9.03 -13.73 -16.85
CA PRO A 10 -8.73 -14.62 -15.75
C PRO A 10 -7.40 -14.32 -15.06
N LEU A 11 -6.46 -13.66 -15.76
CA LEU A 11 -5.17 -13.32 -15.19
C LEU A 11 -5.27 -12.32 -14.04
N PHE A 12 -6.36 -11.54 -13.95
CA PHE A 12 -6.59 -10.59 -12.87
C PHE A 12 -7.33 -11.19 -11.67
N GLU A 13 -7.84 -12.42 -11.77
CA GLU A 13 -8.56 -13.06 -10.67
C GLU A 13 -7.63 -13.45 -9.52
N LEU A 14 -8.15 -13.32 -8.30
CA LEU A 14 -7.44 -13.67 -7.07
C LEU A 14 -8.06 -14.86 -6.35
N ARG A 15 -8.96 -15.60 -7.02
CA ARG A 15 -9.70 -16.75 -6.47
C ARG A 15 -8.76 -17.81 -5.90
N GLY A 16 -9.16 -18.33 -4.74
CA GLY A 16 -8.42 -19.41 -4.06
C GLY A 16 -7.12 -18.95 -3.41
N ARG A 17 -6.80 -17.65 -3.46
CA ARG A 17 -5.60 -17.08 -2.86
C ARG A 17 -5.92 -16.30 -1.60
N ASN A 18 -4.99 -16.28 -0.67
CA ASN A 18 -5.13 -15.66 0.63
C ASN A 18 -4.10 -14.55 0.79
N TYR A 19 -4.56 -13.39 1.23
CA TYR A 19 -3.75 -12.19 1.32
C TYR A 19 -3.77 -11.61 2.74
N ILE A 20 -2.72 -10.89 3.09
CA ILE A 20 -2.68 -10.08 4.31
C ILE A 20 -2.62 -8.60 3.91
N VAL A 21 -3.42 -7.76 4.57
CA VAL A 21 -3.34 -6.30 4.43
C VAL A 21 -3.09 -5.71 5.82
N THR A 22 -1.96 -5.03 6.02
CA THR A 22 -1.77 -4.27 7.26
C THR A 22 -2.30 -2.84 7.09
N GLY A 23 -2.79 -2.22 8.16
CA GLY A 23 -3.47 -0.91 8.07
C GLY A 23 -4.77 -0.97 7.27
N GLY A 24 -5.42 -2.14 7.25
CA GLY A 24 -6.59 -2.41 6.42
C GLY A 24 -7.94 -2.07 7.05
N ALA A 25 -7.96 -1.50 8.26
CA ALA A 25 -9.20 -1.12 8.94
C ALA A 25 -9.92 0.05 8.26
N GLN A 26 -9.20 0.89 7.54
CA GLN A 26 -9.73 2.10 6.88
C GLN A 26 -8.83 2.57 5.73
N GLY A 27 -9.24 3.62 5.05
CA GLY A 27 -8.41 4.34 4.07
C GLY A 27 -7.96 3.47 2.90
N ILE A 28 -6.71 3.66 2.47
CA ILE A 28 -6.11 2.93 1.34
C ILE A 28 -6.06 1.43 1.61
N GLY A 29 -5.70 1.02 2.84
CA GLY A 29 -5.64 -0.39 3.21
C GLY A 29 -7.01 -1.07 3.11
N PHE A 30 -8.08 -0.41 3.56
CA PHE A 30 -9.43 -0.95 3.39
C PHE A 30 -9.86 -1.03 1.92
N ALA A 31 -9.53 -0.03 1.11
CA ALA A 31 -9.81 -0.09 -0.33
C ALA A 31 -9.08 -1.27 -1.01
N CYS A 32 -7.83 -1.55 -0.61
CA CYS A 32 -7.10 -2.73 -1.07
C CYS A 32 -7.76 -4.03 -0.60
N THR A 33 -8.17 -4.10 0.68
CA THR A 33 -8.90 -5.24 1.26
C THR A 33 -10.17 -5.55 0.45
N ARG A 34 -10.97 -4.52 0.19
CA ARG A 34 -12.19 -4.64 -0.60
C ARG A 34 -11.90 -5.12 -2.02
N ALA A 35 -10.93 -4.50 -2.70
CA ALA A 35 -10.58 -4.88 -4.07
C ALA A 35 -10.10 -6.33 -4.19
N ILE A 36 -9.33 -6.84 -3.22
CA ILE A 36 -8.93 -8.23 -3.18
C ILE A 36 -10.16 -9.14 -3.05
N CYS A 37 -11.12 -8.81 -2.17
CA CYS A 37 -12.37 -9.55 -2.04
C CYS A 37 -13.21 -9.49 -3.33
N GLU A 38 -13.31 -8.33 -3.98
CA GLU A 38 -14.01 -8.15 -5.27
C GLU A 38 -13.46 -9.07 -6.37
N MET A 39 -12.16 -9.35 -6.34
CA MET A 39 -11.48 -10.24 -7.27
C MET A 39 -11.45 -11.73 -6.78
N GLY A 40 -12.19 -12.04 -5.71
CA GLY A 40 -12.36 -13.40 -5.21
C GLY A 40 -11.27 -13.89 -4.26
N GLY A 41 -10.36 -13.02 -3.82
CA GLY A 41 -9.31 -13.33 -2.85
C GLY A 41 -9.81 -13.29 -1.41
N ASN A 42 -9.28 -14.14 -0.52
CA ASN A 42 -9.51 -14.08 0.91
C ASN A 42 -8.53 -13.10 1.57
N VAL A 43 -8.94 -12.42 2.63
CA VAL A 43 -8.10 -11.37 3.24
C VAL A 43 -8.08 -11.45 4.76
N ALA A 44 -6.88 -11.48 5.35
CA ALA A 44 -6.67 -11.15 6.74
C ALA A 44 -6.22 -9.68 6.86
N VAL A 45 -6.94 -8.92 7.65
CA VAL A 45 -6.62 -7.51 7.95
C VAL A 45 -5.94 -7.43 9.31
N PHE A 46 -4.76 -6.80 9.34
CA PHE A 46 -3.99 -6.50 10.54
C PHE A 46 -3.98 -4.99 10.78
N ASP A 47 -4.55 -4.51 11.86
CA ASP A 47 -4.63 -3.08 12.15
C ASP A 47 -4.55 -2.81 13.66
N ILE A 48 -4.03 -1.64 14.04
CA ILE A 48 -3.92 -1.22 15.43
C ILE A 48 -5.30 -0.88 16.04
N GLN A 49 -6.27 -0.56 15.20
CA GLN A 49 -7.61 -0.19 15.63
C GLN A 49 -8.35 -1.39 16.28
N GLU A 50 -9.29 -1.11 17.19
CA GLU A 50 -10.11 -2.14 17.81
C GLU A 50 -11.03 -2.83 16.80
N LYS A 51 -11.55 -2.06 15.84
CA LYS A 51 -12.51 -2.51 14.83
C LYS A 51 -12.23 -1.83 13.48
N PRO A 52 -12.49 -2.53 12.36
CA PRO A 52 -12.46 -1.91 11.05
C PRO A 52 -13.70 -1.02 10.82
N VAL A 53 -13.73 -0.32 9.68
CA VAL A 53 -14.94 0.36 9.21
C VAL A 53 -16.11 -0.63 9.05
N PRO A 54 -17.37 -0.20 9.29
CA PRO A 54 -18.54 -1.10 9.27
C PRO A 54 -18.71 -1.90 7.99
N GLU A 55 -18.28 -1.36 6.87
CA GLU A 55 -18.37 -2.01 5.54
C GLU A 55 -17.56 -3.31 5.45
N PHE A 56 -16.58 -3.50 6.33
CA PHE A 56 -15.78 -4.71 6.38
C PHE A 56 -16.62 -5.96 6.65
N ASP A 57 -17.60 -5.88 7.56
CA ASP A 57 -18.41 -7.01 7.99
C ASP A 57 -19.23 -7.63 6.84
N GLY A 58 -19.56 -6.83 5.82
CA GLY A 58 -20.32 -7.28 4.65
C GLY A 58 -19.49 -7.90 3.52
N LEU A 59 -18.15 -7.76 3.54
CA LEU A 59 -17.30 -8.14 2.39
C LEU A 59 -17.37 -9.63 2.08
N ALA A 60 -17.25 -10.48 3.10
CA ALA A 60 -17.23 -11.92 2.93
C ALA A 60 -18.51 -12.43 2.26
N ALA A 61 -19.69 -12.01 2.73
CA ALA A 61 -20.97 -12.40 2.18
C ALA A 61 -21.19 -11.81 0.77
N LYS A 62 -20.78 -10.56 0.56
CA LYS A 62 -21.01 -9.87 -0.72
C LYS A 62 -20.22 -10.47 -1.87
N PHE A 63 -18.98 -10.92 -1.62
CA PHE A 63 -18.06 -11.38 -2.67
C PHE A 63 -17.77 -12.88 -2.63
N GLY A 64 -18.37 -13.62 -1.68
CA GLY A 64 -18.16 -15.07 -1.55
C GLY A 64 -16.74 -15.44 -1.14
N THR A 65 -16.11 -14.62 -0.31
CA THR A 65 -14.73 -14.77 0.16
C THR A 65 -14.68 -14.99 1.67
N ARG A 66 -13.49 -15.22 2.21
CA ARG A 66 -13.26 -15.24 3.67
C ARG A 66 -12.50 -14.00 4.09
N THR A 67 -12.91 -13.39 5.18
CA THR A 67 -12.24 -12.24 5.79
C THR A 67 -11.93 -12.52 7.25
N LEU A 68 -10.77 -12.08 7.71
CA LEU A 68 -10.33 -12.16 9.09
C LEU A 68 -9.83 -10.79 9.53
N TYR A 69 -10.29 -10.31 10.68
CA TYR A 69 -9.73 -9.12 11.31
C TYR A 69 -8.93 -9.48 12.56
N VAL A 70 -7.72 -8.94 12.67
CA VAL A 70 -6.86 -9.14 13.84
C VAL A 70 -6.27 -7.81 14.26
N ARG A 71 -6.59 -7.38 15.48
CA ARG A 71 -5.92 -6.21 16.05
C ARG A 71 -4.43 -6.48 16.18
N THR A 72 -3.61 -5.63 15.55
CA THR A 72 -2.17 -5.85 15.39
C THR A 72 -1.40 -4.53 15.45
N ASP A 73 -0.40 -4.47 16.34
CA ASP A 73 0.60 -3.40 16.34
C ASP A 73 1.83 -3.86 15.55
N VAL A 74 2.04 -3.28 14.36
CA VAL A 74 3.17 -3.63 13.48
C VAL A 74 4.54 -3.21 14.03
N THR A 75 4.59 -2.48 15.14
CA THR A 75 5.83 -2.13 15.84
C THR A 75 6.27 -3.19 16.85
N LYS A 76 5.43 -4.22 17.08
CA LYS A 76 5.63 -5.26 18.08
C LYS A 76 5.73 -6.63 17.42
N GLU A 77 6.88 -7.30 17.54
CA GLU A 77 7.10 -8.60 16.93
C GLU A 77 6.06 -9.64 17.36
N ASP A 78 5.80 -9.74 18.68
CA ASP A 78 4.82 -10.72 19.20
C ASP A 78 3.40 -10.46 18.67
N SER A 79 3.03 -9.20 18.47
CA SER A 79 1.74 -8.83 17.89
C SER A 79 1.63 -9.28 16.43
N ILE A 80 2.68 -9.06 15.62
CA ILE A 80 2.72 -9.51 14.23
C ILE A 80 2.67 -11.04 14.18
N ARG A 81 3.45 -11.71 15.01
CA ARG A 81 3.52 -13.18 15.06
C ARG A 81 2.17 -13.79 15.40
N ALA A 82 1.52 -13.32 16.47
CA ALA A 82 0.21 -13.82 16.88
C ALA A 82 -0.87 -13.59 15.81
N ALA A 83 -0.84 -12.44 15.12
CA ALA A 83 -1.76 -12.17 14.04
C ALA A 83 -1.51 -13.06 12.81
N PHE A 84 -0.24 -13.27 12.46
CA PHE A 84 0.15 -14.15 11.36
C PHE A 84 -0.25 -15.60 11.61
N ASP A 85 0.00 -16.13 12.83
CA ASP A 85 -0.39 -17.50 13.21
C ASP A 85 -1.91 -17.70 13.10
N ARG A 86 -2.70 -16.70 13.49
CA ARG A 86 -4.16 -16.72 13.31
C ARG A 86 -4.55 -16.75 11.83
N ALA A 87 -3.92 -15.92 11.00
CA ALA A 87 -4.19 -15.89 9.57
C ALA A 87 -3.81 -17.22 8.90
N LEU A 88 -2.69 -17.81 9.30
CA LEU A 88 -2.23 -19.10 8.79
C LEU A 88 -3.14 -20.25 9.23
N ALA A 89 -3.62 -20.23 10.48
CA ALA A 89 -4.59 -21.22 10.98
C ALA A 89 -5.93 -21.13 10.22
N GLU A 90 -6.38 -19.91 9.88
CA GLU A 90 -7.64 -19.69 9.14
C GLU A 90 -7.52 -20.10 7.67
N PHE A 91 -6.42 -19.78 7.01
CA PHE A 91 -6.30 -19.89 5.55
C PHE A 91 -5.39 -21.03 5.08
N GLY A 92 -4.53 -21.58 5.93
CA GLY A 92 -3.57 -22.64 5.60
C GLY A 92 -2.34 -22.17 4.82
N SER A 93 -2.46 -21.17 3.96
CA SER A 93 -1.37 -20.59 3.17
C SER A 93 -1.61 -19.11 2.92
N ILE A 94 -0.53 -18.36 2.65
CA ILE A 94 -0.60 -16.94 2.28
C ILE A 94 0.09 -16.75 0.94
N HIS A 95 -0.56 -16.04 0.01
CA HIS A 95 -0.11 -15.86 -1.37
C HIS A 95 0.33 -14.42 -1.68
N GLY A 96 0.07 -13.48 -0.78
CA GLY A 96 0.48 -12.09 -0.96
C GLY A 96 0.22 -11.22 0.24
N CYS A 97 0.79 -9.99 0.18
CA CYS A 97 0.56 -9.00 1.22
C CYS A 97 0.61 -7.58 0.65
N VAL A 98 -0.25 -6.73 1.21
CA VAL A 98 -0.20 -5.27 1.04
C VAL A 98 0.10 -4.64 2.40
N PRO A 99 1.36 -4.36 2.74
CA PRO A 99 1.72 -3.69 3.98
C PRO A 99 1.39 -2.19 3.86
N ALA A 100 0.13 -1.82 4.20
CA ALA A 100 -0.38 -0.46 4.08
C ALA A 100 -0.40 0.32 5.40
N ALA A 101 -0.02 -0.29 6.52
CA ALA A 101 0.13 0.42 7.79
C ALA A 101 1.21 1.51 7.67
N GLY A 102 0.86 2.73 8.04
CA GLY A 102 1.78 3.85 7.95
C GLY A 102 1.22 5.13 8.54
N ILE A 103 2.12 6.03 8.93
CA ILE A 103 1.79 7.36 9.44
C ILE A 103 2.64 8.43 8.73
N ALA A 104 2.16 9.67 8.76
CA ALA A 104 2.89 10.85 8.33
C ALA A 104 2.81 11.93 9.42
N ILE A 105 3.88 12.70 9.59
CA ILE A 105 3.92 13.86 10.47
C ILE A 105 4.47 15.03 9.65
N ASP A 106 3.68 16.07 9.48
CA ASP A 106 4.09 17.33 8.83
C ASP A 106 4.60 18.28 9.91
N LYS A 107 5.92 18.46 9.97
CA LYS A 107 6.57 19.30 10.96
C LYS A 107 7.90 19.82 10.42
N PRO A 108 8.29 21.08 10.74
CA PRO A 108 9.59 21.62 10.34
C PRO A 108 10.74 20.68 10.76
N PHE A 109 11.72 20.49 9.86
CA PHE A 109 12.86 19.60 10.12
C PHE A 109 13.59 19.94 11.43
N LEU A 110 13.80 21.25 11.72
CA LEU A 110 14.49 21.71 12.90
C LEU A 110 13.72 21.50 14.22
N GLU A 111 12.42 21.17 14.14
CA GLU A 111 11.54 20.95 15.28
C GLU A 111 11.17 19.48 15.48
N GLN A 112 11.53 18.62 14.52
CA GLN A 112 11.19 17.20 14.57
C GLN A 112 11.96 16.51 15.69
N THR A 113 11.24 15.83 16.58
CA THR A 113 11.83 15.15 17.71
C THR A 113 12.39 13.78 17.36
N TRP A 114 13.28 13.25 18.20
CA TRP A 114 13.79 11.89 18.09
C TRP A 114 12.67 10.85 18.09
N ASP A 115 11.69 11.00 18.98
CA ASP A 115 10.57 10.05 19.12
C ASP A 115 9.63 10.06 17.90
N GLU A 116 9.35 11.24 17.33
CA GLU A 116 8.55 11.35 16.10
C GLU A 116 9.24 10.68 14.91
N PHE A 117 10.54 10.89 14.76
CA PHE A 117 11.33 10.22 13.74
C PHE A 117 11.28 8.69 13.93
N THR A 118 11.62 8.23 15.14
CA THR A 118 11.63 6.80 15.49
C THR A 118 10.27 6.16 15.23
N ARG A 119 9.18 6.80 15.66
CA ARG A 119 7.82 6.30 15.45
C ARG A 119 7.48 6.13 13.96
N ILE A 120 7.85 7.09 13.11
CA ILE A 120 7.65 6.99 11.66
C ILE A 120 8.44 5.81 11.08
N GLN A 121 9.73 5.67 11.45
CA GLN A 121 10.57 4.58 10.94
C GLN A 121 10.07 3.22 11.44
N ASP A 122 9.67 3.13 12.70
CA ASP A 122 9.17 1.90 13.31
C ASP A 122 7.91 1.37 12.62
N ILE A 123 6.97 2.26 12.31
CA ILE A 123 5.73 1.84 11.65
C ILE A 123 5.95 1.62 10.15
N ASN A 124 6.50 2.62 9.45
CA ASN A 124 6.54 2.63 7.98
C ASN A 124 7.59 1.68 7.41
N VAL A 125 8.75 1.54 8.07
CA VAL A 125 9.89 0.76 7.57
C VAL A 125 10.03 -0.56 8.33
N ARG A 126 10.26 -0.50 9.64
CA ARG A 126 10.48 -1.72 10.45
C ARG A 126 9.26 -2.64 10.43
N GLY A 127 8.05 -2.08 10.62
CA GLY A 127 6.81 -2.84 10.54
C GLY A 127 6.62 -3.51 9.18
N THR A 128 6.80 -2.76 8.08
CA THR A 128 6.75 -3.31 6.73
C THR A 128 7.77 -4.42 6.53
N PHE A 129 9.02 -4.21 6.95
CA PHE A 129 10.12 -5.18 6.80
C PHE A 129 9.77 -6.52 7.46
N PHE A 130 9.39 -6.50 8.75
CA PHE A 130 9.18 -7.73 9.50
C PHE A 130 7.88 -8.45 9.14
N VAL A 131 6.83 -7.73 8.76
CA VAL A 131 5.61 -8.35 8.20
C VAL A 131 5.94 -9.10 6.90
N VAL A 132 6.62 -8.43 5.97
CA VAL A 132 7.02 -9.05 4.69
C VAL A 132 7.96 -10.24 4.92
N GLN A 133 8.95 -10.10 5.82
CA GLN A 133 9.89 -11.18 6.12
C GLN A 133 9.17 -12.43 6.67
N MET A 134 8.25 -12.25 7.61
CA MET A 134 7.51 -13.37 8.22
C MET A 134 6.69 -14.12 7.18
N ILE A 135 5.97 -13.39 6.32
CA ILE A 135 5.16 -13.97 5.25
C ILE A 135 6.05 -14.65 4.19
N ALA A 136 7.15 -14.00 3.78
CA ALA A 136 8.09 -14.55 2.80
C ALA A 136 8.72 -15.86 3.27
N ARG A 137 9.10 -15.96 4.56
CA ARG A 137 9.61 -17.20 5.14
C ARG A 137 8.62 -18.37 5.00
N GLU A 138 7.34 -18.11 5.23
CA GLU A 138 6.31 -19.16 5.09
C GLU A 138 6.07 -19.52 3.62
N MET A 139 6.02 -18.52 2.71
CA MET A 139 5.92 -18.78 1.27
C MET A 139 7.07 -19.65 0.75
N VAL A 140 8.31 -19.37 1.19
CA VAL A 140 9.51 -20.17 0.84
C VAL A 140 9.38 -21.59 1.39
N LYS A 141 8.98 -21.75 2.65
CA LYS A 141 8.77 -23.05 3.29
C LYS A 141 7.70 -23.88 2.57
N GLN A 142 6.58 -23.25 2.20
CA GLN A 142 5.47 -23.91 1.52
C GLN A 142 5.68 -24.04 0.01
N LYS A 143 6.67 -23.35 -0.57
CA LYS A 143 6.96 -23.30 -2.01
C LYS A 143 5.77 -22.79 -2.84
N THR A 144 5.00 -21.85 -2.29
CA THR A 144 3.81 -21.30 -2.95
C THR A 144 4.15 -20.22 -3.97
N GLY A 145 5.32 -19.58 -3.86
CA GLY A 145 5.56 -18.29 -4.48
C GLY A 145 4.64 -17.23 -3.88
N GLY A 146 4.50 -16.08 -4.53
CA GLY A 146 3.57 -15.06 -4.10
C GLY A 146 3.87 -13.65 -4.60
N SER A 147 3.15 -12.65 -4.08
CA SER A 147 3.34 -11.27 -4.46
C SER A 147 3.17 -10.29 -3.30
N PHE A 148 4.12 -9.37 -3.18
CA PHE A 148 4.04 -8.24 -2.26
C PHE A 148 3.83 -6.93 -3.03
N VAL A 149 2.91 -6.08 -2.54
CA VAL A 149 2.70 -4.73 -3.06
C VAL A 149 2.90 -3.74 -1.92
N LEU A 150 4.09 -3.17 -1.84
CA LEU A 150 4.47 -2.25 -0.77
C LEU A 150 3.91 -0.85 -1.06
N LEU A 151 3.48 -0.14 -0.01
CA LEU A 151 3.00 1.24 -0.12
C LEU A 151 4.17 2.22 0.08
N ALA A 152 4.78 2.67 -1.03
CA ALA A 152 5.67 3.80 -1.03
C ALA A 152 4.87 5.13 -1.01
N SER A 153 5.23 6.13 -1.75
CA SER A 153 4.56 7.43 -1.87
C SER A 153 5.25 8.25 -2.95
N GLN A 154 4.57 9.25 -3.51
CA GLN A 154 5.23 10.34 -4.24
C GLN A 154 6.40 10.95 -3.43
N SER A 155 6.28 10.96 -2.10
CA SER A 155 7.30 11.45 -1.18
C SER A 155 8.59 10.62 -1.14
N ALA A 156 8.61 9.45 -1.79
CA ALA A 156 9.83 8.68 -2.04
C ALA A 156 10.65 9.23 -3.24
N HIS A 157 10.04 10.06 -4.08
CA HIS A 157 10.61 10.55 -5.34
C HIS A 157 10.81 12.06 -5.37
N ILE A 158 9.88 12.82 -4.74
CA ILE A 158 9.89 14.28 -4.76
C ILE A 158 9.65 14.86 -3.38
N ALA A 159 10.16 16.07 -3.16
CA ALA A 159 9.81 16.90 -2.01
C ALA A 159 9.00 18.10 -2.53
N LEU A 160 7.88 18.39 -1.88
CA LEU A 160 6.98 19.45 -2.29
C LEU A 160 7.12 20.67 -1.38
N PRO A 161 7.19 21.90 -1.91
CA PRO A 161 7.16 23.12 -1.12
C PRO A 161 5.92 23.17 -0.22
N GLY A 162 6.08 23.62 1.00
CA GLY A 162 4.99 23.69 1.99
C GLY A 162 4.68 22.38 2.71
N TYR A 163 5.29 21.24 2.30
CA TYR A 163 5.14 19.94 2.96
C TYR A 163 6.43 19.55 3.68
N ARG A 164 6.41 19.64 5.02
CA ARG A 164 7.57 19.50 5.90
C ARG A 164 7.67 18.07 6.43
N MET A 165 7.96 17.13 5.53
CA MET A 165 7.83 15.69 5.76
C MET A 165 9.14 14.91 5.68
N ALA A 166 10.27 15.49 6.12
CA ALA A 166 11.60 14.90 5.94
C ALA A 166 11.71 13.45 6.43
N ALA A 167 11.22 13.13 7.63
CA ALA A 167 11.24 11.76 8.17
C ALA A 167 10.31 10.81 7.42
N TYR A 168 9.15 11.31 6.96
CA TYR A 168 8.23 10.53 6.13
C TYR A 168 8.83 10.23 4.76
N ASN A 169 9.42 11.24 4.09
CA ASN A 169 10.09 11.06 2.80
C ASN A 169 11.22 10.01 2.93
N ALA A 170 12.04 10.10 3.99
CA ALA A 170 13.08 9.11 4.28
C ALA A 170 12.50 7.70 4.44
N SER A 171 11.39 7.56 5.18
CA SER A 171 10.73 6.26 5.37
C SER A 171 10.20 5.67 4.06
N LYS A 172 9.57 6.49 3.22
CA LYS A 172 9.00 6.04 1.94
C LYS A 172 10.05 5.77 0.87
N GLY A 173 11.16 6.54 0.87
CA GLY A 173 12.37 6.22 0.09
C GLY A 173 12.98 4.88 0.51
N GLY A 174 13.02 4.62 1.83
CA GLY A 174 13.44 3.33 2.39
C GLY A 174 12.57 2.15 1.92
N VAL A 175 11.23 2.30 1.96
CA VAL A 175 10.29 1.28 1.47
C VAL A 175 10.47 1.03 -0.03
N LEU A 176 10.65 2.09 -0.83
CA LEU A 176 10.88 1.97 -2.27
C LEU A 176 12.17 1.17 -2.57
N MET A 177 13.27 1.46 -1.88
CA MET A 177 14.51 0.73 -2.08
C MET A 177 14.44 -0.69 -1.52
N LEU A 178 13.76 -0.89 -0.37
CA LEU A 178 13.50 -2.20 0.21
C LEU A 178 12.78 -3.11 -0.81
N SER A 179 11.78 -2.61 -1.53
CA SER A 179 11.06 -3.41 -2.52
C SER A 179 11.97 -3.92 -3.63
N LYS A 180 12.92 -3.11 -4.10
CA LYS A 180 13.88 -3.49 -5.14
C LYS A 180 14.86 -4.56 -4.63
N ALA A 181 15.38 -4.40 -3.41
CA ALA A 181 16.26 -5.38 -2.80
C ALA A 181 15.55 -6.74 -2.63
N LEU A 182 14.33 -6.72 -2.07
CA LEU A 182 13.54 -7.94 -1.88
C LEU A 182 13.10 -8.58 -3.20
N ALA A 183 12.82 -7.80 -4.24
CA ALA A 183 12.48 -8.33 -5.56
C ALA A 183 13.60 -9.19 -6.14
N VAL A 184 14.85 -8.78 -5.96
CA VAL A 184 16.04 -9.53 -6.41
C VAL A 184 16.26 -10.76 -5.53
N GLU A 185 16.21 -10.59 -4.19
CA GLU A 185 16.51 -11.64 -3.23
C GLU A 185 15.46 -12.77 -3.26
N LEU A 186 14.19 -12.44 -3.43
CA LEU A 186 13.08 -13.39 -3.36
C LEU A 186 12.65 -13.98 -4.70
N ALA A 187 13.16 -13.46 -5.83
CA ALA A 187 12.84 -13.97 -7.17
C ALA A 187 13.12 -15.48 -7.35
N PRO A 188 14.23 -16.07 -6.82
CA PRO A 188 14.46 -17.51 -6.93
C PRO A 188 13.39 -18.38 -6.26
N HIS A 189 12.58 -17.79 -5.37
CA HIS A 189 11.48 -18.46 -4.68
C HIS A 189 10.12 -18.25 -5.35
N GLY A 190 10.07 -17.63 -6.55
CA GLY A 190 8.83 -17.31 -7.24
C GLY A 190 8.02 -16.20 -6.57
N ILE A 191 8.67 -15.37 -5.75
CA ILE A 191 8.02 -14.26 -5.03
C ILE A 191 8.35 -12.95 -5.76
N ARG A 192 7.31 -12.19 -6.11
CA ARG A 192 7.43 -10.87 -6.73
C ARG A 192 7.24 -9.77 -5.68
N VAL A 193 8.00 -8.70 -5.80
CA VAL A 193 7.87 -7.53 -4.90
C VAL A 193 7.83 -6.27 -5.74
N ASN A 194 6.76 -5.50 -5.58
CA ASN A 194 6.54 -4.25 -6.28
C ASN A 194 6.07 -3.17 -5.31
N THR A 195 6.05 -1.93 -5.77
CA THR A 195 5.47 -0.82 -5.02
C THR A 195 4.37 -0.12 -5.83
N ILE A 196 3.47 0.50 -5.11
CA ILE A 196 2.71 1.63 -5.63
C ILE A 196 3.13 2.89 -4.87
N SER A 197 3.22 4.01 -5.58
CA SER A 197 3.56 5.33 -5.03
C SER A 197 2.39 6.29 -5.22
N PRO A 198 1.45 6.34 -4.24
CA PRO A 198 0.32 7.26 -4.31
C PRO A 198 0.76 8.72 -4.21
N GLY A 199 0.00 9.58 -4.91
CA GLY A 199 0.01 11.02 -4.71
C GLY A 199 -0.87 11.43 -3.53
N PHE A 200 -1.53 12.58 -3.66
CA PHE A 200 -2.54 13.02 -2.69
C PHE A 200 -3.83 12.22 -2.86
N VAL A 201 -4.17 11.42 -1.84
CA VAL A 201 -5.37 10.59 -1.79
C VAL A 201 -6.32 11.14 -0.73
N ASP A 202 -7.61 11.22 -1.00
CA ASP A 202 -8.60 11.60 0.00
C ASP A 202 -8.71 10.52 1.09
N SER A 203 -8.00 10.73 2.17
CA SER A 203 -7.91 9.86 3.34
C SER A 203 -7.87 10.68 4.62
N GLU A 204 -8.09 10.04 5.76
CA GLU A 204 -7.96 10.71 7.06
C GLU A 204 -6.55 11.31 7.25
N MET A 205 -5.50 10.57 6.89
CA MET A 205 -4.12 11.08 6.94
C MET A 205 -3.96 12.38 6.14
N THR A 206 -4.50 12.45 4.92
CA THR A 206 -4.42 13.64 4.06
C THR A 206 -5.22 14.79 4.65
N ARG A 207 -6.39 14.51 5.24
CA ARG A 207 -7.22 15.52 5.91
C ARG A 207 -6.50 16.11 7.11
N THR A 208 -5.93 15.27 7.98
CA THR A 208 -5.12 15.71 9.13
C THR A 208 -3.96 16.61 8.71
N VAL A 209 -3.20 16.21 7.70
CA VAL A 209 -2.09 17.02 7.18
C VAL A 209 -2.60 18.36 6.64
N ARG A 210 -3.74 18.37 5.92
CA ARG A 210 -4.34 19.57 5.36
C ARG A 210 -4.82 20.55 6.42
N GLU A 211 -5.38 20.07 7.52
CA GLU A 211 -5.86 20.90 8.63
C GLU A 211 -4.74 21.68 9.32
N LEU A 212 -3.50 21.20 9.22
CA LEU A 212 -2.29 21.88 9.73
C LEU A 212 -1.73 22.95 8.77
N LYS A 213 -2.35 23.13 7.59
CA LYS A 213 -1.89 23.99 6.51
C LYS A 213 -2.68 25.29 6.43
N SER A 214 -2.06 26.34 5.90
CA SER A 214 -2.82 27.49 5.40
C SER A 214 -3.77 27.05 4.26
N LYS A 215 -4.83 27.81 4.02
CA LYS A 215 -5.77 27.54 2.92
C LYS A 215 -5.04 27.33 1.59
N ARG A 216 -4.09 28.22 1.26
CA ARG A 216 -3.30 28.16 0.02
C ARG A 216 -2.47 26.87 -0.09
N GLU A 217 -1.80 26.46 0.97
CA GLU A 217 -1.00 25.23 0.99
C GLU A 217 -1.89 23.98 0.90
N GLY A 218 -3.06 24.00 1.57
CA GLY A 218 -4.03 22.92 1.47
C GLY A 218 -4.59 22.76 0.05
N GLU A 219 -4.87 23.85 -0.63
CA GLU A 219 -5.36 23.86 -2.02
C GLU A 219 -4.35 23.26 -3.01
N GLN A 220 -3.05 23.31 -2.71
CA GLN A 220 -2.01 22.67 -3.55
C GLN A 220 -2.21 21.16 -3.70
N MET A 221 -2.90 20.49 -2.78
CA MET A 221 -3.21 19.06 -2.92
C MET A 221 -4.05 18.76 -4.17
N TRP A 222 -4.89 19.73 -4.60
CA TRP A 222 -5.71 19.63 -5.82
C TRP A 222 -5.06 20.26 -7.03
N LEU A 223 -4.34 21.36 -6.82
CA LEU A 223 -3.83 22.19 -7.91
C LEU A 223 -2.47 21.73 -8.44
N ALA A 224 -1.63 21.14 -7.57
CA ALA A 224 -0.30 20.70 -7.98
C ALA A 224 -0.30 19.48 -8.91
N PRO A 225 -1.15 18.45 -8.74
CA PRO A 225 -1.24 17.38 -9.72
C PRO A 225 -1.73 17.88 -11.08
N PRO A 226 -1.09 17.53 -12.19
CA PRO A 226 -1.54 17.92 -13.53
C PRO A 226 -3.01 17.62 -13.85
N ASN A 227 -3.58 16.56 -13.29
CA ASN A 227 -5.01 16.25 -13.45
C ASN A 227 -5.93 17.03 -12.51
N GLN A 228 -5.40 17.94 -11.69
CA GLN A 228 -6.10 18.88 -10.82
C GLN A 228 -7.19 18.26 -9.92
N ARG A 229 -6.93 17.09 -9.38
CA ARG A 229 -7.83 16.44 -8.43
C ARG A 229 -7.06 15.63 -7.36
N LEU A 230 -7.69 15.45 -6.20
CA LEU A 230 -7.28 14.39 -5.29
C LEU A 230 -7.63 13.02 -5.88
N SER A 231 -6.74 12.05 -5.68
CA SER A 231 -7.10 10.66 -5.89
C SER A 231 -8.14 10.23 -4.87
N ASN A 232 -9.12 9.40 -5.32
CA ASN A 232 -9.88 8.54 -4.41
C ASN A 232 -9.07 7.26 -4.09
N GLN A 233 -9.39 6.62 -3.01
CA GLN A 233 -8.74 5.37 -2.62
C GLN A 233 -8.89 4.28 -3.70
N SER A 234 -10.02 4.26 -4.43
CA SER A 234 -10.26 3.32 -5.53
C SER A 234 -9.35 3.52 -6.75
N ASP A 235 -8.77 4.70 -6.93
CA ASP A 235 -7.82 4.95 -8.02
C ASP A 235 -6.55 4.07 -7.90
N LEU A 236 -6.28 3.56 -6.70
CA LEU A 236 -5.10 2.73 -6.41
C LEU A 236 -5.36 1.22 -6.61
N THR A 237 -6.62 0.80 -6.49
CA THR A 237 -6.98 -0.62 -6.34
C THR A 237 -6.71 -1.44 -7.60
N GLY A 238 -6.89 -0.85 -8.78
CA GLY A 238 -6.59 -1.53 -10.04
C GLY A 238 -5.11 -1.93 -10.16
N ALA A 239 -4.20 -1.04 -9.75
CA ALA A 239 -2.77 -1.34 -9.74
C ALA A 239 -2.42 -2.42 -8.70
N VAL A 240 -3.06 -2.39 -7.53
CA VAL A 240 -2.86 -3.42 -6.49
C VAL A 240 -3.31 -4.77 -6.98
N VAL A 241 -4.51 -4.88 -7.57
CA VAL A 241 -5.02 -6.13 -8.16
C VAL A 241 -4.10 -6.64 -9.26
N TYR A 242 -3.67 -5.77 -10.19
CA TYR A 242 -2.70 -6.12 -11.21
C TYR A 242 -1.45 -6.74 -10.60
N LEU A 243 -0.80 -6.04 -9.67
CA LEU A 243 0.47 -6.48 -9.09
C LEU A 243 0.34 -7.75 -8.23
N LEU A 244 -0.81 -8.00 -7.59
CA LEU A 244 -1.05 -9.22 -6.82
C LEU A 244 -1.39 -10.42 -7.70
N SER A 245 -1.91 -10.21 -8.90
CA SER A 245 -2.45 -11.24 -9.80
C SER A 245 -1.41 -11.81 -10.78
N ASP A 246 -1.81 -12.81 -11.56
CA ASP A 246 -1.00 -13.41 -12.61
C ASP A 246 -0.83 -12.49 -13.83
N ALA A 247 -1.65 -11.44 -13.96
CA ALA A 247 -1.43 -10.40 -14.98
C ALA A 247 -0.06 -9.72 -14.83
N ALA A 248 0.52 -9.75 -13.60
CA ALA A 248 1.85 -9.22 -13.30
C ALA A 248 2.93 -10.31 -13.13
N ARG A 249 2.74 -11.53 -13.64
CA ARG A 249 3.67 -12.66 -13.44
C ARG A 249 5.12 -12.40 -13.86
N HIS A 250 5.35 -11.41 -14.71
CA HIS A 250 6.69 -10.98 -15.14
C HIS A 250 7.04 -9.56 -14.65
N THR A 251 6.29 -9.03 -13.69
CA THR A 251 6.50 -7.69 -13.11
C THR A 251 7.00 -7.81 -11.68
N THR A 252 8.27 -7.48 -11.45
CA THR A 252 8.88 -7.40 -10.11
C THR A 252 9.84 -6.20 -10.07
N ALA A 253 10.12 -5.64 -8.92
CA ALA A 253 10.90 -4.41 -8.69
C ALA A 253 10.31 -3.15 -9.36
N ALA A 254 9.07 -3.21 -9.86
CA ALA A 254 8.39 -2.06 -10.43
C ALA A 254 7.81 -1.15 -9.34
N ASP A 255 7.71 0.14 -9.67
CA ASP A 255 6.97 1.13 -8.90
C ASP A 255 5.93 1.80 -9.79
N ILE A 256 4.65 1.68 -9.42
CA ILE A 256 3.56 2.33 -10.14
C ILE A 256 3.20 3.63 -9.42
N GLN A 257 3.55 4.76 -10.04
CA GLN A 257 3.26 6.08 -9.51
C GLN A 257 1.83 6.51 -9.88
N ILE A 258 0.95 6.62 -8.86
CA ILE A 258 -0.47 6.97 -9.03
C ILE A 258 -0.68 8.34 -8.39
N THR A 259 -0.24 9.39 -9.10
CA THR A 259 -0.07 10.74 -8.54
C THR A 259 -0.83 11.82 -9.29
N GLY A 260 -1.63 11.45 -10.30
CA GLY A 260 -2.25 12.44 -11.20
C GLY A 260 -1.22 13.21 -12.04
N GLY A 261 -0.01 12.66 -12.23
CA GLY A 261 1.08 13.28 -12.99
C GLY A 261 2.05 14.11 -12.13
N LEU A 262 1.81 14.28 -10.82
CA LEU A 262 2.60 15.13 -9.94
C LEU A 262 4.10 14.76 -9.90
N HIS A 263 4.42 13.48 -10.05
CA HIS A 263 5.80 13.00 -10.11
C HIS A 263 6.58 13.43 -11.37
N ALA A 264 5.87 13.77 -12.43
CA ALA A 264 6.45 14.25 -13.69
C ALA A 264 6.58 15.77 -13.74
N GLY A 265 5.83 16.48 -12.90
CA GLY A 265 5.84 17.94 -12.80
C GLY A 265 4.60 18.47 -12.10
N THR A 266 4.64 19.75 -11.75
CA THR A 266 3.50 20.48 -11.19
C THR A 266 2.99 21.45 -12.23
N ILE A 267 1.68 21.71 -12.25
CA ILE A 267 1.14 22.88 -12.94
C ILE A 267 1.29 24.05 -11.97
N ASP A 268 2.01 25.10 -12.39
CA ASP A 268 1.92 26.38 -11.70
C ASP A 268 0.49 26.90 -11.94
N GLY A 269 -0.24 27.23 -10.87
CA GLY A 269 -1.61 27.76 -10.97
C GLY A 269 -1.74 29.07 -11.75
N LEU A 270 -0.62 29.65 -12.21
CA LEU A 270 -0.56 30.77 -13.14
C LEU A 270 -0.57 30.34 -14.62
N ILE A 271 -0.34 29.04 -14.89
CA ILE A 271 -0.39 28.46 -16.25
C ILE A 271 -1.68 27.67 -16.38
N SER A 272 -2.77 28.32 -16.82
CA SER A 272 -3.97 27.61 -17.22
C SER A 272 -3.81 27.15 -18.67
N TYR A 273 -3.89 25.85 -18.92
CA TYR A 273 -4.16 25.35 -20.26
C TYR A 273 -5.64 25.59 -20.53
N GLU A 274 -5.99 26.75 -21.07
CA GLU A 274 -7.32 26.92 -21.64
C GLU A 274 -7.44 25.93 -22.81
N ALA A 275 -8.37 24.99 -22.69
CA ALA A 275 -8.76 24.17 -23.82
C ALA A 275 -9.31 25.14 -24.90
N LYS A 276 -8.59 25.25 -26.03
CA LYS A 276 -9.03 25.99 -27.20
C LYS A 276 -10.16 25.26 -27.86
#